data_367eec34f7fc18bdc6df2108c612531e
#
_entry.id   367eec34f7fc18bdc6df2108c612531e
#
_cell.length_a   1.000
_cell.length_b   1.000
_cell.length_c   1.000
_cell.angle_alpha   90.00
_cell.angle_beta   90.00
_cell.angle_gamma   90.00
#
_symmetry.space_group_name_H-M   'P 1'
#
loop_
_entity.id
_entity.type
_entity.pdbx_description
1 polymer ?
#
loop_
_entity_poly.entity_id
_entity_poly.type
_entity_poly.pdbx_seq_one_letter_code
_entity_poly.pdbx_strand_id
1 'polypeptide(L)'
;MKLILIFSALFGASLCLTTFVGHQVLRIQARNEEEVEQLRLLESLEHLELDFWINPSTSGRPVDVRIPANNVQAVKAFLESNGIEYSILIEDLQAILDKEKEDMAYSKQMERSSSSFSYAIYHTLDEIYEELDHITYEFSKIVSKIKIGESYEKRPLYVLKFSTGGSNRPAIWLDAGIHSREWVTQATAIWIARKIASDYGKDPSITSLLDKMDIFLLTVSNPDGYVFTHTSDRMWRKTRSKIPGSLCYGVDPNRNWDAGFGGPGASSYPCSESYHGPSATSEVEVKSVVNFIKNHRNVRAFLTLHSYSQLLMYPYGYKCTEPADRDELDALGRAAASSIHSLYGTSFEVGSICKVIYPASGGSIDWSYDYGIKYSFALELRDTGRYGFLLPANQIIPTANETWLGLKTIMEHVRDKTD
;
A
#
# COMPACT_ATOMS: atom_id res chain seq x y z
N MET A 1 -3.89 65.53 1.51
CA MET A 1 -4.28 64.18 1.06
C MET A 1 -3.03 63.33 0.91
N LYS A 2 -2.79 62.41 1.85
CA LYS A 2 -1.70 61.42 1.75
C LYS A 2 -2.26 60.13 1.18
N LEU A 3 -1.80 59.75 -0.02
CA LEU A 3 -2.13 58.51 -0.65
C LEU A 3 -1.34 57.39 0.06
N ILE A 4 -2.02 56.47 0.75
CA ILE A 4 -1.42 55.28 1.31
C ILE A 4 -1.54 54.19 0.23
N LEU A 5 -0.43 53.83 -0.38
CA LEU A 5 -0.31 52.67 -1.25
C LEU A 5 -0.22 51.43 -0.37
N ILE A 6 -1.28 50.66 -0.34
CA ILE A 6 -1.29 49.32 0.28
C ILE A 6 -0.69 48.34 -0.75
N PHE A 7 0.55 47.91 -0.52
CA PHE A 7 1.16 46.78 -1.19
C PHE A 7 0.58 45.50 -0.56
N SER A 8 -0.41 44.90 -1.19
CA SER A 8 -0.80 43.52 -0.90
C SER A 8 0.25 42.59 -1.50
N ALA A 9 1.16 42.11 -0.67
CA ALA A 9 2.04 41.01 -1.01
C ALA A 9 1.19 39.73 -1.08
N LEU A 10 0.83 39.33 -2.29
CA LEU A 10 0.35 38.00 -2.59
C LEU A 10 1.52 37.02 -2.35
N PHE A 11 1.59 36.42 -1.18
CA PHE A 11 2.37 35.21 -0.97
C PHE A 11 1.67 34.06 -1.75
N GLY A 12 2.01 33.94 -3.00
CA GLY A 12 1.78 32.70 -3.73
C GLY A 12 2.62 31.62 -3.05
N ALA A 13 2.00 30.73 -2.28
CA ALA A 13 2.64 29.48 -1.91
C ALA A 13 2.94 28.74 -3.22
N SER A 14 4.16 28.89 -3.73
CA SER A 14 4.67 28.02 -4.79
C SER A 14 4.68 26.62 -4.19
N LEU A 15 3.73 25.78 -4.59
CA LEU A 15 3.81 24.34 -4.35
C LEU A 15 5.06 23.87 -5.10
N CYS A 16 6.17 23.74 -4.38
CA CYS A 16 7.42 23.26 -4.93
C CYS A 16 7.24 21.75 -5.15
N LEU A 17 7.03 21.35 -6.40
CA LEU A 17 7.06 19.94 -6.80
C LEU A 17 8.47 19.40 -6.50
N THR A 18 8.55 18.26 -5.82
CA THR A 18 9.81 17.55 -5.65
C THR A 18 10.31 17.11 -7.03
N THR A 19 11.55 17.42 -7.34
CA THR A 19 12.19 17.02 -8.60
C THR A 19 13.08 15.79 -8.38
N PHE A 20 13.02 14.86 -9.33
CA PHE A 20 13.79 13.64 -9.34
C PHE A 20 14.76 13.56 -10.54
N VAL A 21 15.11 14.71 -11.13
CA VAL A 21 16.05 14.78 -12.25
C VAL A 21 17.40 14.18 -11.85
N GLY A 22 17.86 13.19 -12.63
CA GLY A 22 19.11 12.46 -12.39
C GLY A 22 19.09 11.49 -11.22
N HIS A 23 17.94 11.32 -10.51
CA HIS A 23 17.79 10.22 -9.54
C HIS A 23 17.74 8.90 -10.27
N GLN A 24 18.48 7.91 -9.78
CA GLN A 24 18.50 6.56 -10.34
C GLN A 24 17.87 5.56 -9.37
N VAL A 25 17.35 4.48 -9.92
CA VAL A 25 16.96 3.30 -9.14
C VAL A 25 17.88 2.16 -9.53
N LEU A 26 18.61 1.63 -8.56
CA LEU A 26 19.48 0.48 -8.74
C LEU A 26 18.84 -0.77 -8.15
N ARG A 27 19.00 -1.90 -8.85
CA ARG A 27 18.81 -3.25 -8.31
C ARG A 27 20.14 -3.85 -7.97
N ILE A 28 20.33 -4.22 -6.71
CA ILE A 28 21.54 -4.77 -6.15
C ILE A 28 21.32 -6.24 -5.83
N GLN A 29 22.30 -7.10 -6.14
CA GLN A 29 22.27 -8.53 -5.90
C GLN A 29 23.34 -8.87 -4.84
N ALA A 30 22.92 -8.99 -3.58
CA ALA A 30 23.80 -9.48 -2.52
C ALA A 30 23.97 -11.01 -2.62
N ARG A 31 25.20 -11.49 -2.78
CA ARG A 31 25.51 -12.92 -2.98
C ARG A 31 25.74 -13.69 -1.67
N ASN A 32 26.02 -12.96 -0.59
CA ASN A 32 26.33 -13.51 0.73
C ASN A 32 25.89 -12.54 1.83
N GLU A 33 25.91 -13.00 3.09
CA GLU A 33 25.47 -12.20 4.24
C GLU A 33 26.42 -11.00 4.52
N GLU A 34 27.69 -11.07 4.14
CA GLU A 34 28.63 -9.95 4.29
C GLU A 34 28.21 -8.78 3.39
N GLU A 35 27.83 -9.05 2.14
CA GLU A 35 27.30 -8.04 1.21
C GLU A 35 25.95 -7.47 1.72
N VAL A 36 25.10 -8.31 2.32
CA VAL A 36 23.84 -7.84 2.95
C VAL A 36 24.15 -6.87 4.10
N GLU A 37 25.12 -7.18 4.95
CA GLU A 37 25.52 -6.28 6.05
C GLU A 37 26.10 -4.95 5.53
N GLN A 38 26.87 -4.97 4.43
CA GLN A 38 27.33 -3.74 3.77
C GLN A 38 26.17 -2.89 3.26
N LEU A 39 25.12 -3.52 2.71
CA LEU A 39 23.92 -2.79 2.27
C LEU A 39 23.11 -2.24 3.44
N ARG A 40 23.03 -2.95 4.57
CA ARG A 40 22.43 -2.43 5.82
C ARG A 40 23.21 -1.24 6.37
N LEU A 41 24.55 -1.29 6.30
CA LEU A 41 25.38 -0.14 6.64
C LEU A 41 25.07 1.04 5.71
N LEU A 42 24.99 0.81 4.41
CA LEU A 42 24.62 1.84 3.44
C LEU A 42 23.24 2.43 3.72
N GLU A 43 22.25 1.60 4.08
CA GLU A 43 20.89 2.03 4.48
C GLU A 43 20.94 2.95 5.72
N SER A 44 21.84 2.72 6.66
CA SER A 44 21.99 3.51 7.86
C SER A 44 22.60 4.91 7.65
N LEU A 45 23.16 5.18 6.46
CA LEU A 45 23.79 6.46 6.13
C LEU A 45 22.74 7.52 5.74
N GLU A 46 22.04 8.06 6.73
CA GLU A 46 20.92 8.98 6.58
C GLU A 46 21.21 10.20 5.69
N HIS A 47 22.47 10.70 5.70
CA HIS A 47 22.90 11.86 4.89
C HIS A 47 22.91 11.60 3.38
N LEU A 48 22.80 10.34 2.95
CA LEU A 48 22.70 9.97 1.53
C LEU A 48 21.27 10.04 1.00
N GLU A 49 20.27 10.18 1.88
CA GLU A 49 18.84 10.28 1.53
C GLU A 49 18.37 9.15 0.60
N LEU A 50 18.89 7.94 0.84
CA LEU A 50 18.54 6.75 0.08
C LEU A 50 17.12 6.31 0.43
N ASP A 51 16.36 5.92 -0.60
CA ASP A 51 15.02 5.36 -0.42
C ASP A 51 15.02 3.91 -0.92
N PHE A 52 15.08 2.98 0.02
CA PHE A 52 15.05 1.56 -0.28
C PHE A 52 13.62 1.13 -0.60
N TRP A 53 13.37 0.78 -1.86
CA TRP A 53 12.11 0.23 -2.33
C TRP A 53 11.95 -1.24 -1.93
N ILE A 54 13.06 -1.98 -1.95
CA ILE A 54 13.20 -3.31 -1.36
C ILE A 54 14.44 -3.27 -0.45
N ASN A 55 14.23 -3.48 0.85
CA ASN A 55 15.29 -3.39 1.85
C ASN A 55 16.26 -4.60 1.81
N PRO A 56 17.51 -4.45 2.26
CA PRO A 56 18.43 -5.55 2.44
C PRO A 56 17.88 -6.57 3.45
N SER A 57 17.68 -7.81 3.03
CA SER A 57 17.10 -8.87 3.87
C SER A 57 18.06 -10.05 4.06
N THR A 58 18.15 -10.92 3.08
CA THR A 58 19.02 -12.11 3.05
C THR A 58 19.72 -12.20 1.71
N SER A 59 20.83 -12.93 1.66
CA SER A 59 21.55 -13.16 0.41
C SER A 59 20.66 -13.81 -0.65
N GLY A 60 20.88 -13.42 -1.90
CA GLY A 60 20.08 -13.88 -3.05
C GLY A 60 18.76 -13.14 -3.27
N ARG A 61 18.32 -12.28 -2.33
CA ARG A 61 17.17 -11.41 -2.52
C ARG A 61 17.59 -10.09 -3.19
N PRO A 62 16.80 -9.57 -4.15
CA PRO A 62 17.10 -8.28 -4.74
C PRO A 62 16.89 -7.15 -3.72
N VAL A 63 17.73 -6.12 -3.83
CA VAL A 63 17.58 -4.86 -3.09
C VAL A 63 17.40 -3.76 -4.11
N ASP A 64 16.29 -3.03 -4.06
CA ASP A 64 16.01 -1.90 -4.94
C ASP A 64 16.16 -0.60 -4.16
N VAL A 65 16.96 0.33 -4.65
CA VAL A 65 17.20 1.61 -3.98
C VAL A 65 17.16 2.78 -4.94
N ARG A 66 16.35 3.80 -4.61
CA ARG A 66 16.39 5.10 -5.26
C ARG A 66 17.50 5.93 -4.65
N ILE A 67 18.34 6.47 -5.52
CA ILE A 67 19.51 7.26 -5.13
C ILE A 67 19.34 8.69 -5.66
N PRO A 68 19.44 9.72 -4.81
CA PRO A 68 19.46 11.12 -5.26
C PRO A 68 20.63 11.39 -6.22
N ALA A 69 20.42 12.29 -7.19
CA ALA A 69 21.38 12.57 -8.25
C ALA A 69 22.81 12.89 -7.76
N ASN A 70 22.90 13.65 -6.66
CA ASN A 70 24.17 14.04 -6.04
C ASN A 70 24.93 12.86 -5.39
N ASN A 71 24.25 11.76 -5.06
CA ASN A 71 24.80 10.61 -4.36
C ASN A 71 25.04 9.39 -5.28
N VAL A 72 24.58 9.42 -6.53
CA VAL A 72 24.66 8.29 -7.46
C VAL A 72 26.09 7.76 -7.62
N GLN A 73 27.04 8.66 -7.85
CA GLN A 73 28.43 8.24 -8.06
C GLN A 73 29.09 7.70 -6.79
N ALA A 74 28.79 8.28 -5.63
CA ALA A 74 29.31 7.83 -4.35
C ALA A 74 28.79 6.42 -4.00
N VAL A 75 27.50 6.17 -4.21
CA VAL A 75 26.90 4.85 -3.97
C VAL A 75 27.44 3.80 -4.95
N LYS A 76 27.56 4.11 -6.23
CA LYS A 76 28.17 3.20 -7.23
C LYS A 76 29.61 2.86 -6.86
N ALA A 77 30.43 3.86 -6.51
CA ALA A 77 31.80 3.64 -6.08
C ALA A 77 31.89 2.77 -4.81
N PHE A 78 30.97 2.96 -3.86
CA PHE A 78 30.85 2.10 -2.68
C PHE A 78 30.56 0.64 -3.08
N LEU A 79 29.57 0.40 -3.93
CA LEU A 79 29.21 -0.95 -4.39
C LEU A 79 30.40 -1.62 -5.14
N GLU A 80 31.01 -0.90 -6.07
CA GLU A 80 32.14 -1.38 -6.88
C GLU A 80 33.37 -1.69 -6.02
N SER A 81 33.67 -0.85 -5.02
CA SER A 81 34.83 -1.07 -4.12
C SER A 81 34.63 -2.27 -3.20
N ASN A 82 33.39 -2.65 -2.90
CA ASN A 82 33.03 -3.84 -2.13
C ASN A 82 32.72 -5.05 -3.03
N GLY A 83 32.87 -4.92 -4.36
CA GLY A 83 32.60 -6.00 -5.31
C GLY A 83 31.14 -6.41 -5.39
N ILE A 84 30.20 -5.54 -4.98
CA ILE A 84 28.76 -5.81 -4.97
C ILE A 84 28.17 -5.49 -6.35
N GLU A 85 27.52 -6.48 -6.96
CA GLU A 85 26.94 -6.35 -8.28
C GLU A 85 25.60 -5.59 -8.25
N TYR A 86 25.38 -4.73 -9.24
CA TYR A 86 24.14 -4.00 -9.41
C TYR A 86 23.77 -3.82 -10.90
N SER A 87 22.50 -3.56 -11.13
CA SER A 87 21.98 -3.12 -12.43
C SER A 87 21.16 -1.83 -12.25
N ILE A 88 21.07 -1.03 -13.29
CA ILE A 88 20.26 0.18 -13.27
C ILE A 88 18.84 -0.19 -13.73
N LEU A 89 17.87 -0.09 -12.84
CA LEU A 89 16.45 -0.28 -13.18
C LEU A 89 15.85 0.96 -13.84
N ILE A 90 16.15 2.14 -13.28
CA ILE A 90 15.67 3.43 -13.78
C ILE A 90 16.85 4.38 -13.87
N GLU A 91 17.17 4.81 -15.09
CA GLU A 91 18.31 5.70 -15.38
C GLU A 91 18.04 7.15 -14.95
N ASP A 92 16.81 7.63 -15.18
CA ASP A 92 16.33 8.95 -14.74
C ASP A 92 14.87 8.82 -14.30
N LEU A 93 14.67 8.92 -12.99
CA LEU A 93 13.35 8.78 -12.40
C LEU A 93 12.38 9.88 -12.87
N GLN A 94 12.87 11.12 -13.07
CA GLN A 94 12.03 12.22 -13.53
C GLN A 94 11.42 11.93 -14.90
N ALA A 95 12.19 11.37 -15.83
CA ALA A 95 11.70 11.03 -17.17
C ALA A 95 10.51 10.05 -17.13
N ILE A 96 10.54 9.08 -16.21
CA ILE A 96 9.41 8.14 -16.01
C ILE A 96 8.20 8.84 -15.41
N LEU A 97 8.41 9.75 -14.42
CA LEU A 97 7.34 10.53 -13.81
C LEU A 97 6.67 11.50 -14.79
N ASP A 98 7.45 12.14 -15.64
CA ASP A 98 6.93 13.03 -16.68
C ASP A 98 6.06 12.23 -17.66
N LYS A 99 6.51 11.03 -18.06
CA LYS A 99 5.74 10.11 -18.90
C LYS A 99 4.45 9.65 -18.23
N GLU A 100 4.48 9.25 -16.94
CA GLU A 100 3.28 8.89 -16.16
C GLU A 100 2.26 10.04 -16.17
N LYS A 101 2.73 11.28 -15.94
CA LYS A 101 1.90 12.48 -15.96
C LYS A 101 1.25 12.77 -17.31
N GLU A 102 2.02 12.63 -18.41
CA GLU A 102 1.51 12.76 -19.77
C GLU A 102 0.43 11.71 -20.08
N ASP A 103 0.70 10.45 -19.75
CA ASP A 103 -0.23 9.34 -19.96
C ASP A 103 -1.52 9.50 -19.15
N MET A 104 -1.43 9.99 -17.91
CA MET A 104 -2.58 10.34 -17.09
C MET A 104 -3.40 11.48 -17.71
N ALA A 105 -2.76 12.55 -18.16
CA ALA A 105 -3.44 13.68 -18.80
C ALA A 105 -4.18 13.26 -20.08
N TYR A 106 -3.56 12.43 -20.91
CA TYR A 106 -4.18 11.86 -22.11
C TYR A 106 -5.38 10.98 -21.75
N SER A 107 -5.20 10.03 -20.83
CA SER A 107 -6.25 9.10 -20.37
C SER A 107 -7.44 9.85 -19.80
N LYS A 108 -7.19 10.90 -19.03
CA LYS A 108 -8.22 11.79 -18.47
C LYS A 108 -9.04 12.52 -19.53
N GLN A 109 -8.40 12.98 -20.61
CA GLN A 109 -9.10 13.58 -21.74
C GLN A 109 -10.03 12.57 -22.42
N MET A 110 -9.60 11.33 -22.59
CA MET A 110 -10.40 10.26 -23.17
C MET A 110 -11.57 9.88 -22.27
N GLU A 111 -11.36 9.78 -20.97
CA GLU A 111 -12.40 9.47 -19.97
C GLU A 111 -13.53 10.53 -19.99
N ARG A 112 -13.17 11.82 -19.99
CA ARG A 112 -14.16 12.92 -20.08
C ARG A 112 -15.05 12.82 -21.30
N SER A 113 -14.56 12.27 -22.39
CA SER A 113 -15.36 12.06 -23.62
C SER A 113 -16.34 10.89 -23.51
N SER A 114 -16.09 9.92 -22.62
CA SER A 114 -16.95 8.74 -22.44
C SER A 114 -18.03 8.92 -21.38
N SER A 115 -17.94 9.95 -20.55
CA SER A 115 -18.85 10.22 -19.42
C SER A 115 -18.98 9.06 -18.40
N SER A 116 -17.97 8.19 -18.32
CA SER A 116 -17.95 7.04 -17.41
C SER A 116 -16.58 6.92 -16.73
N PHE A 117 -16.57 6.52 -15.45
CA PHE A 117 -15.34 6.26 -14.69
C PHE A 117 -14.56 5.09 -15.30
N SER A 118 -13.28 5.30 -15.59
CA SER A 118 -12.41 4.30 -16.17
C SER A 118 -11.55 3.61 -15.12
N TYR A 119 -11.81 2.34 -14.82
CA TYR A 119 -10.98 1.55 -13.90
C TYR A 119 -9.59 1.18 -14.46
N ALA A 120 -9.28 1.58 -15.70
CA ALA A 120 -8.01 1.29 -16.36
C ALA A 120 -6.98 2.44 -16.28
N ILE A 121 -7.26 3.48 -15.49
CA ILE A 121 -6.38 4.63 -15.28
C ILE A 121 -6.24 4.95 -13.79
N TYR A 122 -5.19 5.68 -13.43
CA TYR A 122 -5.03 6.20 -12.07
C TYR A 122 -5.88 7.46 -11.86
N HIS A 123 -6.47 7.58 -10.68
CA HIS A 123 -7.39 8.66 -10.31
C HIS A 123 -6.89 9.43 -9.09
N THR A 124 -7.29 10.69 -8.98
CA THR A 124 -7.15 11.48 -7.77
C THR A 124 -8.05 10.97 -6.65
N LEU A 125 -7.78 11.40 -5.41
CA LEU A 125 -8.61 11.04 -4.26
C LEU A 125 -10.08 11.46 -4.45
N ASP A 126 -10.31 12.67 -4.95
CA ASP A 126 -11.65 13.21 -5.14
C ASP A 126 -12.44 12.34 -6.14
N GLU A 127 -11.83 11.95 -7.25
CA GLU A 127 -12.45 11.06 -8.24
C GLU A 127 -12.74 9.67 -7.70
N ILE A 128 -11.83 9.11 -6.90
CA ILE A 128 -12.12 7.85 -6.20
C ILE A 128 -13.33 8.02 -5.28
N TYR A 129 -13.41 9.11 -4.51
CA TYR A 129 -14.52 9.34 -3.60
C TYR A 129 -15.86 9.56 -4.33
N GLU A 130 -15.85 10.24 -5.47
CA GLU A 130 -17.01 10.36 -6.36
C GLU A 130 -17.50 9.00 -6.85
N GLU A 131 -16.57 8.11 -7.24
CA GLU A 131 -16.92 6.75 -7.66
C GLU A 131 -17.43 5.89 -6.49
N LEU A 132 -16.92 6.07 -5.25
CA LEU A 132 -17.52 5.43 -4.08
C LEU A 132 -19.00 5.86 -3.89
N ASP A 133 -19.32 7.13 -4.15
CA ASP A 133 -20.69 7.62 -4.10
C ASP A 133 -21.56 7.02 -5.20
N HIS A 134 -21.04 6.91 -6.43
CA HIS A 134 -21.74 6.26 -7.55
C HIS A 134 -22.03 4.79 -7.24
N ILE A 135 -21.05 4.01 -6.79
CA ILE A 135 -21.24 2.60 -6.42
C ILE A 135 -22.30 2.49 -5.31
N THR A 136 -22.23 3.35 -4.29
CA THR A 136 -23.18 3.35 -3.17
C THR A 136 -24.60 3.67 -3.65
N TYR A 137 -24.74 4.62 -4.56
CA TYR A 137 -26.05 4.99 -5.13
C TYR A 137 -26.64 3.88 -6.00
N GLU A 138 -25.86 3.36 -6.95
CA GLU A 138 -26.29 2.34 -7.91
C GLU A 138 -26.63 1.00 -7.22
N PHE A 139 -25.86 0.61 -6.21
CA PHE A 139 -26.03 -0.65 -5.49
C PHE A 139 -26.53 -0.46 -4.05
N SER A 140 -27.34 0.55 -3.81
CA SER A 140 -27.82 0.96 -2.47
C SER A 140 -28.53 -0.13 -1.67
N LYS A 141 -28.97 -1.21 -2.31
CA LYS A 141 -29.57 -2.38 -1.62
C LYS A 141 -28.55 -3.21 -0.84
N ILE A 142 -27.29 -3.19 -1.26
CA ILE A 142 -26.22 -4.02 -0.67
C ILE A 142 -24.96 -3.23 -0.32
N VAL A 143 -24.82 -1.99 -0.77
CA VAL A 143 -23.65 -1.15 -0.52
C VAL A 143 -24.02 0.08 0.29
N SER A 144 -23.25 0.36 1.32
CA SER A 144 -23.32 1.61 2.08
C SER A 144 -21.91 2.17 2.31
N LYS A 145 -21.78 3.51 2.33
CA LYS A 145 -20.53 4.22 2.60
C LYS A 145 -20.51 4.69 4.06
N ILE A 146 -19.47 4.34 4.80
CA ILE A 146 -19.30 4.64 6.23
C ILE A 146 -18.05 5.49 6.39
N LYS A 147 -18.16 6.64 7.06
CA LYS A 147 -17.02 7.41 7.52
C LYS A 147 -16.53 6.85 8.87
N ILE A 148 -15.35 6.24 8.90
CA ILE A 148 -14.79 5.63 10.12
C ILE A 148 -13.88 6.58 10.90
N GLY A 149 -13.48 7.71 10.31
CA GLY A 149 -12.61 8.70 10.90
C GLY A 149 -12.19 9.77 9.90
N GLU A 150 -11.19 10.52 10.28
CA GLU A 150 -10.52 11.52 9.44
C GLU A 150 -9.01 11.33 9.52
N SER A 151 -8.31 11.66 8.42
CA SER A 151 -6.86 11.72 8.39
C SER A 151 -6.33 12.91 9.21
N TYR A 152 -5.01 13.01 9.31
CA TYR A 152 -4.34 14.12 9.98
C TYR A 152 -4.73 15.50 9.36
N GLU A 153 -4.79 15.59 8.02
CA GLU A 153 -5.20 16.80 7.29
C GLU A 153 -6.74 16.90 7.10
N LYS A 154 -7.51 16.11 7.86
CA LYS A 154 -8.99 16.16 7.92
C LYS A 154 -9.73 15.63 6.69
N ARG A 155 -9.08 14.78 5.91
CA ARG A 155 -9.78 14.02 4.84
C ARG A 155 -10.54 12.85 5.43
N PRO A 156 -11.78 12.59 4.99
CA PRO A 156 -12.56 11.48 5.53
C PRO A 156 -11.95 10.12 5.14
N LEU A 157 -11.98 9.16 6.07
CA LEU A 157 -11.68 7.76 5.81
C LEU A 157 -13.00 7.04 5.52
N TYR A 158 -13.24 6.72 4.24
CA TYR A 158 -14.47 6.07 3.79
C TYR A 158 -14.30 4.58 3.58
N VAL A 159 -15.14 3.80 4.25
CA VAL A 159 -15.27 2.36 4.06
C VAL A 159 -16.56 2.07 3.31
N LEU A 160 -16.49 1.26 2.26
CA LEU A 160 -17.66 0.64 1.68
C LEU A 160 -18.01 -0.63 2.46
N LYS A 161 -19.23 -0.72 2.93
CA LYS A 161 -19.80 -1.93 3.51
C LYS A 161 -20.67 -2.61 2.46
N PHE A 162 -20.34 -3.84 2.12
CA PHE A 162 -21.16 -4.74 1.30
C PHE A 162 -21.89 -5.70 2.24
N SER A 163 -23.22 -5.69 2.23
CA SER A 163 -24.04 -6.43 3.19
C SER A 163 -25.43 -6.65 2.66
N THR A 164 -26.00 -7.82 2.91
CA THR A 164 -27.43 -8.11 2.66
C THR A 164 -28.31 -7.84 3.87
N GLY A 165 -27.76 -7.23 4.91
CA GLY A 165 -28.45 -6.90 6.16
C GLY A 165 -28.14 -7.85 7.30
N GLY A 166 -28.71 -7.58 8.47
CA GLY A 166 -28.43 -8.29 9.72
C GLY A 166 -27.46 -7.52 10.63
N SER A 167 -27.38 -7.95 11.89
CA SER A 167 -26.52 -7.35 12.93
C SER A 167 -25.41 -8.30 13.32
N ASN A 168 -24.20 -7.76 13.61
CA ASN A 168 -23.03 -8.49 14.10
C ASN A 168 -22.66 -9.72 13.24
N ARG A 169 -22.82 -9.60 11.93
CA ARG A 169 -22.47 -10.66 10.98
C ARG A 169 -20.95 -10.88 10.96
N PRO A 170 -20.49 -12.12 10.68
CA PRO A 170 -19.09 -12.33 10.37
C PRO A 170 -18.67 -11.39 9.23
N ALA A 171 -17.47 -10.85 9.30
CA ALA A 171 -17.02 -9.86 8.32
C ALA A 171 -15.60 -10.11 7.85
N ILE A 172 -15.32 -9.61 6.64
CA ILE A 172 -14.00 -9.52 6.04
C ILE A 172 -13.63 -8.04 5.98
N TRP A 173 -12.44 -7.70 6.47
CA TRP A 173 -11.81 -6.42 6.26
C TRP A 173 -10.84 -6.51 5.08
N LEU A 174 -10.90 -5.54 4.18
CA LEU A 174 -9.97 -5.35 3.07
C LEU A 174 -9.57 -3.89 3.02
N ASP A 175 -8.27 -3.60 2.98
CA ASP A 175 -7.79 -2.24 2.77
C ASP A 175 -6.68 -2.16 1.71
N ALA A 176 -6.46 -0.93 1.22
CA ALA A 176 -5.45 -0.59 0.25
C ALA A 176 -4.92 0.83 0.50
N GLY A 177 -3.76 1.16 -0.09
CA GLY A 177 -3.23 2.50 -0.08
C GLY A 177 -2.76 2.99 1.28
N ILE A 178 -2.31 2.08 2.15
CA ILE A 178 -1.68 2.46 3.42
C ILE A 178 -0.35 3.20 3.15
N HIS A 179 0.43 2.75 2.15
CA HIS A 179 1.53 3.52 1.60
C HIS A 179 1.08 4.25 0.34
N SER A 180 1.23 5.56 0.36
CA SER A 180 0.58 6.43 -0.62
C SER A 180 1.09 6.31 -2.06
N ARG A 181 2.37 5.94 -2.25
CA ARG A 181 3.01 5.78 -3.57
C ARG A 181 2.63 4.51 -4.31
N GLU A 182 1.97 3.57 -3.66
CA GLU A 182 1.59 2.25 -4.19
C GLU A 182 0.26 2.32 -4.96
N TRP A 183 0.20 3.17 -6.00
CA TRP A 183 -1.03 3.55 -6.69
C TRP A 183 -1.85 2.39 -7.26
N VAL A 184 -1.21 1.30 -7.67
CA VAL A 184 -1.93 0.13 -8.18
C VAL A 184 -2.85 -0.51 -7.13
N THR A 185 -2.56 -0.31 -5.83
CA THR A 185 -3.38 -0.88 -4.75
C THR A 185 -4.72 -0.15 -4.62
N GLN A 186 -4.73 1.19 -4.65
CA GLN A 186 -5.96 1.99 -4.65
C GLN A 186 -6.78 1.74 -5.92
N ALA A 187 -6.11 1.67 -7.09
CA ALA A 187 -6.77 1.37 -8.37
C ALA A 187 -7.39 -0.04 -8.37
N THR A 188 -6.69 -1.04 -7.83
CA THR A 188 -7.20 -2.40 -7.65
C THR A 188 -8.40 -2.42 -6.69
N ALA A 189 -8.31 -1.69 -5.57
CA ALA A 189 -9.38 -1.67 -4.56
C ALA A 189 -10.69 -1.06 -5.08
N ILE A 190 -10.63 0.06 -5.82
CA ILE A 190 -11.85 0.65 -6.40
C ILE A 190 -12.46 -0.25 -7.49
N TRP A 191 -11.63 -0.94 -8.29
CA TRP A 191 -12.11 -1.95 -9.22
C TRP A 191 -12.80 -3.12 -8.50
N ILE A 192 -12.21 -3.63 -7.40
CA ILE A 192 -12.79 -4.69 -6.56
C ILE A 192 -14.12 -4.24 -5.97
N ALA A 193 -14.23 -2.99 -5.52
CA ALA A 193 -15.48 -2.43 -5.01
C ALA A 193 -16.62 -2.56 -6.04
N ARG A 194 -16.36 -2.13 -7.28
CA ARG A 194 -17.30 -2.26 -8.38
C ARG A 194 -17.62 -3.72 -8.69
N LYS A 195 -16.60 -4.58 -8.71
CA LYS A 195 -16.72 -6.01 -8.98
C LYS A 195 -17.64 -6.71 -7.99
N ILE A 196 -17.43 -6.55 -6.68
CA ILE A 196 -18.28 -7.12 -5.63
C ILE A 196 -19.74 -6.65 -5.81
N ALA A 197 -19.95 -5.34 -5.99
CA ALA A 197 -21.28 -4.77 -6.12
C ALA A 197 -22.03 -5.28 -7.35
N SER A 198 -21.35 -5.36 -8.50
CA SER A 198 -21.95 -5.75 -9.79
C SER A 198 -22.19 -7.25 -9.93
N ASP A 199 -21.47 -8.07 -9.20
CA ASP A 199 -21.54 -9.54 -9.28
C ASP A 199 -22.58 -10.14 -8.32
N TYR A 200 -22.99 -9.42 -7.29
CA TYR A 200 -24.05 -9.89 -6.41
C TYR A 200 -25.35 -10.16 -7.19
N GLY A 201 -25.92 -11.34 -6.97
CA GLY A 201 -27.07 -11.83 -7.71
C GLY A 201 -26.77 -12.38 -9.12
N LYS A 202 -25.50 -12.33 -9.57
CA LYS A 202 -25.04 -12.84 -10.88
C LYS A 202 -23.98 -13.94 -10.71
N ASP A 203 -22.95 -13.70 -9.89
CA ASP A 203 -21.96 -14.74 -9.51
C ASP A 203 -22.48 -15.46 -8.26
N PRO A 204 -22.75 -16.79 -8.33
CA PRO A 204 -23.23 -17.56 -7.18
C PRO A 204 -22.29 -17.53 -5.97
N SER A 205 -20.98 -17.43 -6.20
CA SER A 205 -20.00 -17.38 -5.13
C SER A 205 -20.07 -16.06 -4.35
N ILE A 206 -20.14 -14.92 -5.06
CA ILE A 206 -20.24 -13.61 -4.43
C ILE A 206 -21.59 -13.44 -3.74
N THR A 207 -22.65 -13.96 -4.36
CA THR A 207 -23.98 -13.99 -3.74
C THR A 207 -23.96 -14.78 -2.43
N SER A 208 -23.43 -16.00 -2.45
CA SER A 208 -23.29 -16.83 -1.24
C SER A 208 -22.40 -16.20 -0.18
N LEU A 209 -21.31 -15.50 -0.58
CA LEU A 209 -20.44 -14.78 0.34
C LEU A 209 -21.19 -13.66 1.06
N LEU A 210 -21.86 -12.77 0.32
CA LEU A 210 -22.59 -11.63 0.91
C LEU A 210 -23.85 -12.06 1.67
N ASP A 211 -24.44 -13.20 1.33
CA ASP A 211 -25.57 -13.75 2.10
C ASP A 211 -25.15 -14.24 3.49
N LYS A 212 -23.89 -14.64 3.68
CA LYS A 212 -23.33 -15.12 4.95
C LYS A 212 -22.53 -14.06 5.71
N MET A 213 -21.76 -13.23 5.02
CA MET A 213 -20.75 -12.32 5.59
C MET A 213 -20.93 -10.89 5.09
N ASP A 214 -20.43 -9.94 5.87
CA ASP A 214 -20.21 -8.57 5.41
C ASP A 214 -18.78 -8.41 4.88
N ILE A 215 -18.58 -7.51 3.90
CA ILE A 215 -17.25 -7.08 3.47
C ILE A 215 -17.13 -5.58 3.76
N PHE A 216 -16.04 -5.18 4.41
CA PHE A 216 -15.64 -3.80 4.62
C PHE A 216 -14.40 -3.51 3.78
N LEU A 217 -14.49 -2.54 2.88
CA LEU A 217 -13.40 -2.16 1.98
C LEU A 217 -13.04 -0.68 2.18
N LEU A 218 -11.81 -0.43 2.64
CA LEU A 218 -11.18 0.89 2.71
C LEU A 218 -10.24 1.06 1.50
N THR A 219 -10.67 1.81 0.50
CA THR A 219 -9.94 1.94 -0.78
C THR A 219 -8.67 2.79 -0.69
N VAL A 220 -8.63 3.76 0.25
CA VAL A 220 -7.48 4.64 0.47
C VAL A 220 -7.29 4.84 1.97
N SER A 221 -6.35 4.09 2.57
CA SER A 221 -6.07 4.12 4.01
C SER A 221 -5.27 5.36 4.43
N ASN A 222 -4.47 5.93 3.52
CA ASN A 222 -3.65 7.13 3.74
C ASN A 222 -4.01 8.21 2.72
N PRO A 223 -5.15 8.90 2.88
CA PRO A 223 -5.62 9.88 1.89
C PRO A 223 -4.72 11.12 1.82
N ASP A 224 -4.09 11.54 2.92
CA ASP A 224 -3.21 12.70 2.92
C ASP A 224 -1.93 12.44 2.12
N GLY A 225 -1.29 11.30 2.37
CA GLY A 225 -0.14 10.88 1.58
C GLY A 225 -0.51 10.70 0.11
N TYR A 226 -1.68 10.12 -0.18
CA TYR A 226 -2.14 9.90 -1.55
C TYR A 226 -2.34 11.22 -2.32
N VAL A 227 -2.99 12.22 -1.72
CA VAL A 227 -3.08 13.57 -2.30
C VAL A 227 -1.69 14.16 -2.50
N PHE A 228 -0.79 13.98 -1.53
CA PHE A 228 0.57 14.51 -1.63
C PHE A 228 1.38 13.86 -2.77
N THR A 229 1.14 12.59 -3.10
CA THR A 229 1.75 11.95 -4.27
C THR A 229 1.28 12.53 -5.60
N HIS A 230 0.08 13.07 -5.67
CA HIS A 230 -0.46 13.73 -6.87
C HIS A 230 -0.03 15.20 -7.01
N THR A 231 0.28 15.86 -5.88
CA THR A 231 0.44 17.32 -5.87
C THR A 231 1.86 17.80 -5.60
N SER A 232 2.71 16.98 -5.00
CA SER A 232 4.01 17.43 -4.51
C SER A 232 5.14 16.43 -4.68
N ASP A 233 4.99 15.19 -4.21
CA ASP A 233 6.03 14.18 -4.22
C ASP A 233 5.45 12.81 -4.55
N ARG A 234 5.61 12.35 -5.82
CA ARG A 234 5.08 11.07 -6.31
C ARG A 234 5.61 9.85 -5.53
N MET A 235 6.81 9.98 -4.94
CA MET A 235 7.44 8.88 -4.20
C MET A 235 7.12 8.90 -2.70
N TRP A 236 6.23 9.76 -2.25
CA TRP A 236 5.84 9.85 -0.85
C TRP A 236 5.17 8.56 -0.36
N ARG A 237 5.64 8.02 0.77
CA ARG A 237 5.15 6.75 1.37
C ARG A 237 4.27 6.98 2.61
N LYS A 238 4.75 7.84 3.51
CA LYS A 238 4.27 8.00 4.89
C LYS A 238 2.94 8.77 5.00
N THR A 239 2.40 8.88 6.22
CA THR A 239 1.34 9.85 6.55
C THR A 239 1.84 11.29 6.37
N ARG A 240 0.99 12.28 6.68
CA ARG A 240 1.38 13.70 6.60
C ARG A 240 1.38 14.39 7.97
N SER A 241 1.40 13.62 9.06
CA SER A 241 1.43 14.14 10.42
C SER A 241 2.71 14.95 10.70
N LYS A 242 2.58 16.05 11.44
CA LYS A 242 3.74 16.82 11.92
C LYS A 242 4.39 16.10 13.09
N ILE A 243 5.71 16.05 13.08
CA ILE A 243 6.50 15.41 14.13
C ILE A 243 7.10 16.51 15.02
N PRO A 244 6.69 16.61 16.29
CA PRO A 244 7.23 17.62 17.19
C PRO A 244 8.76 17.56 17.30
N GLY A 245 9.42 18.70 17.11
CA GLY A 245 10.87 18.81 17.19
C GLY A 245 11.64 18.34 15.95
N SER A 246 10.95 17.97 14.87
CA SER A 246 11.55 17.57 13.59
C SER A 246 11.08 18.48 12.45
N LEU A 247 11.94 18.61 11.42
CA LEU A 247 11.55 19.21 10.13
C LEU A 247 10.92 18.19 9.18
N CYS A 248 11.07 16.89 9.48
CA CYS A 248 10.47 15.83 8.70
C CYS A 248 9.00 15.63 9.06
N TYR A 249 8.25 15.07 8.11
CA TYR A 249 6.81 14.81 8.22
C TYR A 249 6.52 13.33 8.07
N GLY A 250 5.43 12.91 8.68
CA GLY A 250 4.81 11.62 8.46
C GLY A 250 5.48 10.47 9.19
N VAL A 251 4.67 9.46 9.42
CA VAL A 251 5.00 8.18 10.02
C VAL A 251 4.71 7.10 8.98
N ASP A 252 5.50 6.03 8.93
CA ASP A 252 5.14 4.83 8.16
C ASP A 252 3.91 4.18 8.84
N PRO A 253 2.72 4.27 8.24
CA PRO A 253 1.53 3.78 8.89
C PRO A 253 1.52 2.25 9.04
N ASN A 254 2.36 1.50 8.29
CA ASN A 254 2.55 0.06 8.47
C ASN A 254 3.76 -0.29 9.36
N ARG A 255 4.22 0.66 10.19
CA ARG A 255 5.12 0.49 11.34
C ARG A 255 4.49 1.02 12.63
N ASN A 256 3.26 1.49 12.56
CA ASN A 256 2.60 2.22 13.66
C ASN A 256 1.58 1.38 14.44
N TRP A 257 1.35 0.11 14.08
CA TRP A 257 0.43 -0.78 14.79
C TRP A 257 1.04 -1.33 16.08
N ASP A 258 0.18 -1.70 17.03
CA ASP A 258 0.59 -2.28 18.33
C ASP A 258 0.89 -3.79 18.19
N ALA A 259 1.94 -4.10 17.44
CA ALA A 259 2.46 -5.45 17.24
C ALA A 259 3.99 -5.40 17.11
N GLY A 260 4.71 -5.72 18.19
CA GLY A 260 6.17 -5.57 18.24
C GLY A 260 6.65 -4.15 17.99
N PHE A 261 5.87 -3.12 18.31
CA PHE A 261 6.13 -1.72 18.01
C PHE A 261 7.55 -1.28 18.36
N GLY A 262 8.20 -0.58 17.41
CA GLY A 262 9.57 -0.06 17.58
C GLY A 262 10.67 -1.13 17.53
N GLY A 263 10.32 -2.36 17.15
CA GLY A 263 11.27 -3.47 17.00
C GLY A 263 11.99 -3.48 15.64
N PRO A 264 12.62 -4.61 15.27
CA PRO A 264 13.39 -4.73 14.03
C PRO A 264 12.58 -4.35 12.78
N GLY A 265 13.24 -3.71 11.80
CA GLY A 265 12.61 -3.26 10.55
C GLY A 265 11.75 -2.00 10.70
N ALA A 266 11.80 -1.32 11.85
CA ALA A 266 11.21 -0.02 12.09
C ALA A 266 12.27 0.95 12.59
N SER A 267 12.20 2.23 12.20
CA SER A 267 13.14 3.28 12.58
C SER A 267 12.54 4.23 13.60
N SER A 268 13.36 4.68 14.56
CA SER A 268 13.04 5.78 15.47
C SER A 268 13.40 7.17 14.91
N TYR A 269 14.04 7.22 13.73
CA TYR A 269 14.46 8.47 13.10
C TYR A 269 13.30 9.08 12.27
N PRO A 270 12.84 10.30 12.58
CA PRO A 270 11.66 10.89 11.94
C PRO A 270 11.73 11.05 10.42
N CYS A 271 12.92 11.18 9.85
CA CYS A 271 13.10 11.35 8.41
C CYS A 271 13.15 10.02 7.64
N SER A 272 13.30 8.90 8.36
CA SER A 272 13.28 7.57 7.74
C SER A 272 11.93 7.24 7.11
N GLU A 273 11.95 6.53 5.98
CA GLU A 273 10.74 5.99 5.33
C GLU A 273 10.03 4.91 6.17
N SER A 274 10.75 4.28 7.11
CA SER A 274 10.21 3.29 8.06
C SER A 274 10.00 3.84 9.48
N TYR A 275 9.91 5.18 9.65
CA TYR A 275 9.69 5.79 10.95
C TYR A 275 8.37 5.34 11.57
N HIS A 276 8.46 4.71 12.78
CA HIS A 276 7.33 4.11 13.45
C HIS A 276 6.41 5.07 14.20
N GLY A 277 6.77 6.35 14.31
CA GLY A 277 6.04 7.33 15.11
C GLY A 277 6.42 7.33 16.59
N PRO A 278 5.85 8.28 17.38
CA PRO A 278 6.19 8.44 18.79
C PRO A 278 5.62 7.34 19.70
N SER A 279 4.56 6.68 19.28
CA SER A 279 3.93 5.54 19.98
C SER A 279 3.10 4.70 19.05
N ALA A 280 2.80 3.46 19.43
CA ALA A 280 1.86 2.63 18.71
C ALA A 280 0.50 3.33 18.56
N THR A 281 -0.11 3.22 17.36
CA THR A 281 -1.38 3.87 17.01
C THR A 281 -1.39 5.39 17.21
N SER A 282 -0.23 6.06 17.09
CA SER A 282 -0.17 7.53 17.09
C SER A 282 -0.88 8.15 15.88
N GLU A 283 -0.85 7.47 14.74
CA GLU A 283 -1.48 7.94 13.52
C GLU A 283 -2.99 7.77 13.57
N VAL A 284 -3.72 8.86 13.29
CA VAL A 284 -5.19 8.88 13.37
C VAL A 284 -5.84 7.96 12.36
N GLU A 285 -5.20 7.73 11.22
CA GLU A 285 -5.60 6.79 10.18
C GLU A 285 -5.58 5.35 10.73
N VAL A 286 -4.46 4.93 11.32
CA VAL A 286 -4.30 3.62 11.96
C VAL A 286 -5.29 3.46 13.11
N LYS A 287 -5.40 4.46 13.97
CA LYS A 287 -6.33 4.48 15.10
C LYS A 287 -7.79 4.33 14.68
N SER A 288 -8.17 4.94 13.56
CA SER A 288 -9.53 4.84 13.01
C SER A 288 -9.88 3.42 12.61
N VAL A 289 -8.98 2.72 11.92
CA VAL A 289 -9.15 1.31 11.53
C VAL A 289 -9.20 0.40 12.76
N VAL A 290 -8.24 0.56 13.69
CA VAL A 290 -8.20 -0.21 14.96
C VAL A 290 -9.52 -0.08 15.72
N ASN A 291 -10.02 1.15 15.89
CA ASN A 291 -11.27 1.40 16.59
C ASN A 291 -12.47 0.78 15.88
N PHE A 292 -12.53 0.90 14.54
CA PHE A 292 -13.61 0.31 13.76
C PHE A 292 -13.67 -1.21 13.91
N ILE A 293 -12.52 -1.89 13.77
CA ILE A 293 -12.43 -3.35 13.91
C ILE A 293 -12.78 -3.80 15.32
N LYS A 294 -12.25 -3.14 16.36
CA LYS A 294 -12.56 -3.44 17.77
C LYS A 294 -14.04 -3.26 18.09
N ASN A 295 -14.70 -2.27 17.48
CA ASN A 295 -16.13 -2.03 17.70
C ASN A 295 -17.02 -3.04 16.97
N HIS A 296 -16.62 -3.52 15.80
CA HIS A 296 -17.37 -4.53 15.04
C HIS A 296 -17.32 -5.91 15.71
N ARG A 297 -16.19 -6.31 16.31
CA ARG A 297 -15.95 -7.53 17.11
C ARG A 297 -16.08 -8.87 16.37
N ASN A 298 -16.56 -8.92 15.17
CA ASN A 298 -16.79 -10.17 14.41
C ASN A 298 -16.09 -10.17 13.04
N VAL A 299 -14.91 -9.52 12.96
CA VAL A 299 -14.05 -9.62 11.78
C VAL A 299 -13.33 -10.96 11.80
N ARG A 300 -13.41 -11.72 10.70
CA ARG A 300 -12.84 -13.07 10.56
C ARG A 300 -11.61 -13.09 9.67
N ALA A 301 -11.48 -12.13 8.76
CA ALA A 301 -10.29 -11.97 7.92
C ALA A 301 -9.89 -10.50 7.84
N PHE A 302 -8.58 -10.26 7.80
CA PHE A 302 -7.95 -8.98 7.58
C PHE A 302 -7.01 -9.11 6.37
N LEU A 303 -7.34 -8.40 5.30
CA LEU A 303 -6.62 -8.46 4.02
C LEU A 303 -6.13 -7.05 3.70
N THR A 304 -4.85 -6.89 3.37
CA THR A 304 -4.27 -5.59 3.02
C THR A 304 -3.50 -5.68 1.71
N LEU A 305 -3.70 -4.68 0.82
CA LEU A 305 -3.06 -4.62 -0.48
C LEU A 305 -1.91 -3.62 -0.47
N HIS A 306 -0.75 -4.10 -0.83
CA HIS A 306 0.51 -3.40 -1.02
C HIS A 306 1.03 -3.56 -2.45
N SER A 307 2.04 -2.84 -2.83
CA SER A 307 2.90 -3.10 -3.98
C SER A 307 4.32 -2.61 -3.66
N TYR A 308 5.31 -3.24 -4.24
CA TYR A 308 5.32 -4.30 -5.25
C TYR A 308 6.09 -5.53 -4.76
N SER A 309 6.19 -6.58 -5.48
CA SER A 309 7.09 -7.73 -5.40
C SER A 309 6.40 -9.07 -5.67
N GLN A 310 5.07 -9.10 -5.86
CA GLN A 310 4.28 -10.32 -6.09
C GLN A 310 4.44 -11.33 -4.94
N LEU A 311 4.08 -10.90 -3.74
CA LEU A 311 4.14 -11.72 -2.53
C LEU A 311 2.74 -11.88 -1.93
N LEU A 312 2.48 -13.03 -1.31
CA LEU A 312 1.30 -13.25 -0.47
C LEU A 312 1.77 -13.73 0.89
N MET A 313 1.61 -12.87 1.88
CA MET A 313 2.25 -13.02 3.18
C MET A 313 1.23 -13.16 4.32
N TYR A 314 1.62 -13.92 5.32
CA TYR A 314 0.91 -14.08 6.58
C TYR A 314 1.85 -13.76 7.76
N PRO A 315 1.35 -13.63 9.01
CA PRO A 315 2.18 -13.38 10.19
C PRO A 315 3.26 -14.45 10.42
N TYR A 316 4.38 -14.08 10.99
CA TYR A 316 4.69 -12.80 11.63
C TYR A 316 5.75 -12.03 10.85
N GLY A 317 5.68 -10.67 10.94
CA GLY A 317 6.74 -9.77 10.52
C GLY A 317 7.66 -9.39 11.68
N TYR A 318 7.12 -9.01 12.86
CA TYR A 318 7.95 -8.52 13.96
C TYR A 318 8.81 -9.61 14.64
N LYS A 319 8.54 -10.87 14.40
CA LYS A 319 9.30 -12.03 14.88
C LYS A 319 9.34 -13.12 13.83
N CYS A 320 10.43 -13.91 13.80
CA CYS A 320 10.59 -14.99 12.82
C CYS A 320 10.08 -16.35 13.33
N THR A 321 9.27 -16.37 14.40
CA THR A 321 8.58 -17.56 14.85
C THR A 321 7.30 -17.77 14.06
N GLU A 322 6.96 -19.01 13.78
CA GLU A 322 5.73 -19.33 13.06
C GLU A 322 4.49 -19.07 13.90
N PRO A 323 3.38 -18.59 13.28
CA PRO A 323 2.10 -18.49 13.97
C PRO A 323 1.53 -19.87 14.27
N ALA A 324 0.65 -19.97 15.25
CA ALA A 324 0.00 -21.23 15.63
C ALA A 324 -0.78 -21.89 14.47
N ASP A 325 -1.36 -21.05 13.61
CA ASP A 325 -2.16 -21.49 12.45
C ASP A 325 -1.33 -21.59 11.14
N ARG A 326 0.00 -21.66 11.23
CA ARG A 326 0.93 -21.60 10.08
C ARG A 326 0.53 -22.54 8.93
N ASP A 327 0.21 -23.79 9.21
CA ASP A 327 -0.05 -24.77 8.16
C ASP A 327 -1.32 -24.44 7.36
N GLU A 328 -2.37 -23.96 8.04
CA GLU A 328 -3.59 -23.53 7.38
C GLU A 328 -3.39 -22.21 6.62
N LEU A 329 -2.68 -21.26 7.19
CA LEU A 329 -2.39 -19.97 6.52
C LEU A 329 -1.51 -20.19 5.28
N ASP A 330 -0.46 -21.00 5.36
CA ASP A 330 0.40 -21.32 4.22
C ASP A 330 -0.37 -22.07 3.11
N ALA A 331 -1.16 -23.07 3.49
CA ALA A 331 -1.97 -23.80 2.52
C ALA A 331 -2.99 -22.91 1.80
N LEU A 332 -3.68 -22.04 2.55
CA LEU A 332 -4.64 -21.09 1.98
C LEU A 332 -3.94 -20.04 1.12
N GLY A 333 -2.80 -19.49 1.56
CA GLY A 333 -1.98 -18.57 0.79
C GLY A 333 -1.53 -19.18 -0.55
N ARG A 334 -1.07 -20.43 -0.54
CA ARG A 334 -0.68 -21.15 -1.78
C ARG A 334 -1.87 -21.40 -2.70
N ALA A 335 -3.03 -21.73 -2.17
CA ALA A 335 -4.26 -21.88 -2.97
C ALA A 335 -4.65 -20.56 -3.63
N ALA A 336 -4.59 -19.45 -2.89
CA ALA A 336 -4.83 -18.11 -3.43
C ALA A 336 -3.80 -17.70 -4.49
N ALA A 337 -2.50 -17.95 -4.25
CA ALA A 337 -1.44 -17.70 -5.23
C ALA A 337 -1.62 -18.54 -6.50
N SER A 338 -2.07 -19.80 -6.39
CA SER A 338 -2.42 -20.65 -7.54
C SER A 338 -3.59 -20.07 -8.33
N SER A 339 -4.60 -19.52 -7.65
CA SER A 339 -5.73 -18.84 -8.29
C SER A 339 -5.29 -17.59 -9.04
N ILE A 340 -4.39 -16.78 -8.46
CA ILE A 340 -3.76 -15.63 -9.13
C ILE A 340 -3.03 -16.10 -10.40
N HIS A 341 -2.17 -17.12 -10.27
CA HIS A 341 -1.35 -17.66 -11.37
C HIS A 341 -2.20 -18.17 -12.54
N SER A 342 -3.37 -18.73 -12.26
CA SER A 342 -4.22 -19.38 -13.26
C SER A 342 -4.68 -18.45 -14.40
N LEU A 343 -4.70 -17.12 -14.18
CA LEU A 343 -5.24 -16.18 -15.16
C LEU A 343 -4.21 -15.70 -16.17
N TYR A 344 -3.05 -15.25 -15.69
CA TYR A 344 -2.00 -14.66 -16.54
C TYR A 344 -0.61 -15.27 -16.34
N GLY A 345 -0.49 -16.31 -15.50
CA GLY A 345 0.79 -16.92 -15.17
C GLY A 345 1.63 -16.10 -14.17
N THR A 346 1.04 -15.10 -13.52
CA THR A 346 1.73 -14.28 -12.52
C THR A 346 2.00 -15.09 -11.27
N SER A 347 3.28 -15.27 -10.93
CA SER A 347 3.68 -16.06 -9.75
C SER A 347 3.81 -15.17 -8.53
N PHE A 348 3.23 -15.62 -7.41
CA PHE A 348 3.38 -15.00 -6.08
C PHE A 348 4.15 -15.95 -5.17
N GLU A 349 5.15 -15.41 -4.48
CA GLU A 349 5.81 -16.15 -3.40
C GLU A 349 4.95 -16.09 -2.13
N VAL A 350 4.85 -17.23 -1.40
CA VAL A 350 4.00 -17.35 -0.20
C VAL A 350 4.84 -17.70 1.01
N GLY A 351 4.61 -16.98 2.12
CA GLY A 351 5.29 -17.28 3.39
C GLY A 351 5.02 -16.23 4.48
N SER A 352 5.63 -16.42 5.65
CA SER A 352 5.55 -15.40 6.70
C SER A 352 6.40 -14.17 6.34
N ILE A 353 5.94 -12.97 6.72
CA ILE A 353 6.63 -11.70 6.39
C ILE A 353 8.11 -11.79 6.72
N CYS A 354 8.46 -12.17 7.96
CA CYS A 354 9.85 -12.23 8.40
C CYS A 354 10.75 -13.12 7.52
N LYS A 355 10.20 -14.20 6.94
CA LYS A 355 10.96 -15.13 6.10
C LYS A 355 11.02 -14.72 4.63
N VAL A 356 9.95 -14.08 4.14
CA VAL A 356 9.81 -13.74 2.72
C VAL A 356 10.47 -12.40 2.41
N ILE A 357 10.38 -11.43 3.32
CA ILE A 357 11.04 -10.13 3.12
C ILE A 357 12.14 -9.86 4.15
N TYR A 358 11.78 -9.45 5.35
CA TYR A 358 12.68 -9.14 6.47
C TYR A 358 11.84 -8.95 7.74
N PRO A 359 12.47 -8.93 8.96
CA PRO A 359 11.74 -8.57 10.16
C PRO A 359 11.16 -7.15 10.05
N ALA A 360 9.84 -7.04 10.16
CA ALA A 360 9.08 -5.79 10.01
C ALA A 360 8.10 -5.62 11.17
N SER A 361 8.45 -4.77 12.12
CA SER A 361 7.65 -4.52 13.34
C SER A 361 6.59 -3.47 13.13
N GLY A 362 5.48 -3.56 13.88
CA GLY A 362 4.39 -2.59 13.85
C GLY A 362 3.50 -2.70 12.62
N GLY A 363 3.41 -3.88 12.02
CA GLY A 363 2.59 -4.15 10.84
C GLY A 363 1.13 -4.49 11.16
N SER A 364 0.25 -4.21 10.21
CA SER A 364 -1.20 -4.38 10.35
C SER A 364 -1.64 -5.82 10.50
N ILE A 365 -1.06 -6.77 9.72
CA ILE A 365 -1.48 -8.18 9.78
C ILE A 365 -0.96 -8.92 11.01
N ASP A 366 0.14 -8.47 11.59
CA ASP A 366 0.60 -8.99 12.88
C ASP A 366 -0.35 -8.55 14.00
N TRP A 367 -0.72 -7.26 14.00
CA TRP A 367 -1.70 -6.73 14.94
C TRP A 367 -3.06 -7.43 14.82
N SER A 368 -3.55 -7.63 13.61
CA SER A 368 -4.86 -8.25 13.40
C SER A 368 -4.85 -9.71 13.83
N TYR A 369 -3.77 -10.45 13.57
CA TYR A 369 -3.62 -11.83 14.02
C TYR A 369 -3.51 -11.93 15.56
N ASP A 370 -2.67 -11.10 16.19
CA ASP A 370 -2.53 -11.04 17.64
C ASP A 370 -3.84 -10.59 18.33
N TYR A 371 -4.66 -9.77 17.66
CA TYR A 371 -6.01 -9.41 18.11
C TYR A 371 -7.01 -10.56 18.02
N GLY A 372 -6.68 -11.65 17.32
CA GLY A 372 -7.51 -12.85 17.18
C GLY A 372 -8.20 -13.00 15.82
N ILE A 373 -7.83 -12.21 14.82
CA ILE A 373 -8.29 -12.37 13.44
C ILE A 373 -7.35 -13.36 12.74
N LYS A 374 -7.73 -14.64 12.74
CA LYS A 374 -6.90 -15.73 12.24
C LYS A 374 -6.43 -15.55 10.80
N TYR A 375 -7.33 -15.19 9.89
CA TYR A 375 -7.01 -15.07 8.45
C TYR A 375 -6.51 -13.68 8.12
N SER A 376 -5.26 -13.40 8.51
CA SER A 376 -4.57 -12.12 8.28
C SER A 376 -3.53 -12.27 7.18
N PHE A 377 -3.72 -11.57 6.06
CA PHE A 377 -2.85 -11.65 4.88
C PHE A 377 -2.51 -10.28 4.31
N ALA A 378 -1.27 -10.13 3.85
CA ALA A 378 -0.82 -9.00 3.04
C ALA A 378 -0.43 -9.49 1.64
N LEU A 379 -0.85 -8.76 0.63
CA LEU A 379 -0.47 -9.01 -0.76
C LEU A 379 0.39 -7.87 -1.27
N GLU A 380 1.60 -8.18 -1.74
CA GLU A 380 2.39 -7.27 -2.58
C GLU A 380 2.03 -7.56 -4.03
N LEU A 381 1.39 -6.61 -4.70
CA LEU A 381 0.90 -6.77 -6.07
C LEU A 381 2.02 -6.69 -7.11
N ARG A 382 1.68 -6.60 -8.41
CA ARG A 382 2.65 -6.39 -9.50
C ARG A 382 3.50 -5.14 -9.24
N ASP A 383 4.74 -5.14 -9.70
CA ASP A 383 5.43 -6.18 -10.45
C ASP A 383 6.57 -6.79 -9.59
N THR A 384 7.60 -7.32 -10.22
CA THR A 384 8.82 -7.80 -9.54
C THR A 384 9.98 -6.80 -9.64
N GLY A 385 9.68 -5.53 -9.94
CA GLY A 385 10.60 -4.41 -9.90
C GLY A 385 11.05 -3.84 -11.25
N ARG A 386 10.46 -4.28 -12.38
CA ARG A 386 10.70 -3.61 -13.67
C ARG A 386 10.21 -2.15 -13.66
N TYR A 387 9.04 -1.94 -13.05
CA TYR A 387 8.39 -0.64 -12.90
C TYR A 387 8.32 -0.20 -11.44
N GLY A 388 8.28 -1.17 -10.48
CA GLY A 388 8.13 -0.90 -9.07
C GLY A 388 6.85 -0.12 -8.75
N PHE A 389 6.98 1.01 -8.05
CA PHE A 389 5.83 1.87 -7.73
C PHE A 389 5.22 2.62 -8.92
N LEU A 390 5.91 2.61 -10.07
CA LEU A 390 5.49 3.32 -11.30
C LEU A 390 4.87 2.36 -12.32
N LEU A 391 4.05 1.42 -11.83
CA LEU A 391 3.40 0.43 -12.69
C LEU A 391 2.51 1.14 -13.72
N PRO A 392 2.69 0.89 -15.05
CA PRO A 392 1.89 1.55 -16.07
C PRO A 392 0.39 1.26 -15.95
N ALA A 393 -0.47 2.23 -16.27
CA ALA A 393 -1.91 2.12 -16.14
C ALA A 393 -2.54 0.92 -16.88
N ASN A 394 -1.93 0.47 -18.01
CA ASN A 394 -2.39 -0.72 -18.71
C ASN A 394 -2.21 -2.03 -17.93
N GLN A 395 -1.49 -2.01 -16.80
CA GLN A 395 -1.35 -3.13 -15.88
C GLN A 395 -2.41 -3.13 -14.76
N ILE A 396 -3.20 -2.07 -14.59
CA ILE A 396 -4.22 -1.98 -13.53
C ILE A 396 -5.23 -3.12 -13.66
N ILE A 397 -5.89 -3.25 -14.81
CA ILE A 397 -6.92 -4.28 -15.02
C ILE A 397 -6.37 -5.71 -14.91
N PRO A 398 -5.22 -6.07 -15.52
CA PRO A 398 -4.60 -7.37 -15.29
C PRO A 398 -4.32 -7.64 -13.80
N THR A 399 -3.74 -6.67 -13.09
CA THR A 399 -3.46 -6.79 -11.65
C THR A 399 -4.74 -6.99 -10.83
N ALA A 400 -5.76 -6.17 -11.08
CA ALA A 400 -7.03 -6.27 -10.37
C ALA A 400 -7.74 -7.62 -10.60
N ASN A 401 -7.76 -8.11 -11.85
CA ASN A 401 -8.40 -9.38 -12.19
C ASN A 401 -7.73 -10.57 -11.49
N GLU A 402 -6.41 -10.65 -11.52
CA GLU A 402 -5.71 -11.78 -10.89
C GLU A 402 -5.73 -11.69 -9.36
N THR A 403 -5.57 -10.48 -8.80
CA THR A 403 -5.69 -10.25 -7.35
C THR A 403 -7.05 -10.67 -6.83
N TRP A 404 -8.12 -10.34 -7.59
CA TRP A 404 -9.49 -10.73 -7.24
C TRP A 404 -9.65 -12.24 -7.10
N LEU A 405 -9.04 -13.06 -7.96
CA LEU A 405 -9.11 -14.52 -7.86
C LEU A 405 -8.46 -15.02 -6.56
N GLY A 406 -7.32 -14.45 -6.18
CA GLY A 406 -6.68 -14.80 -4.91
C GLY A 406 -7.51 -14.38 -3.70
N LEU A 407 -8.01 -13.15 -3.68
CA LEU A 407 -8.88 -12.65 -2.60
C LEU A 407 -10.16 -13.48 -2.49
N LYS A 408 -10.80 -13.80 -3.62
CA LYS A 408 -12.01 -14.63 -3.67
C LYS A 408 -11.75 -16.00 -3.05
N THR A 409 -10.62 -16.66 -3.37
CA THR A 409 -10.22 -17.93 -2.76
C THR A 409 -10.12 -17.84 -1.24
N ILE A 410 -9.50 -16.78 -0.71
CA ILE A 410 -9.39 -16.56 0.74
C ILE A 410 -10.78 -16.33 1.34
N MET A 411 -11.58 -15.44 0.74
CA MET A 411 -12.92 -15.09 1.24
C MET A 411 -13.87 -16.28 1.28
N GLU A 412 -13.84 -17.14 0.26
CA GLU A 412 -14.63 -18.39 0.19
C GLU A 412 -14.23 -19.35 1.31
N HIS A 413 -12.93 -19.54 1.52
CA HIS A 413 -12.44 -20.37 2.63
C HIS A 413 -12.92 -19.86 3.98
N VAL A 414 -12.81 -18.53 4.21
CA VAL A 414 -13.26 -17.89 5.47
C VAL A 414 -14.77 -18.06 5.66
N ARG A 415 -15.58 -17.86 4.60
CA ARG A 415 -17.03 -18.10 4.62
C ARG A 415 -17.36 -19.53 5.06
N ASP A 416 -16.65 -20.51 4.52
CA ASP A 416 -16.94 -21.94 4.75
C ASP A 416 -16.44 -22.42 6.14
N LYS A 417 -15.61 -21.63 6.82
CA LYS A 417 -15.12 -21.90 8.18
C LYS A 417 -15.85 -21.12 9.27
N THR A 418 -16.81 -20.29 8.92
CA THR A 418 -17.57 -19.46 9.87
C THR A 418 -18.92 -20.06 10.32
N ASP A 419 -19.24 -21.28 9.89
CA ASP A 419 -20.43 -22.02 10.32
C ASP A 419 -20.29 -22.62 11.72
#